data_0eb9d378d154a090d13218c059b3b5b9
#
_entry.id   0eb9d378d154a090d13218c059b3b5b9
#
_cell.length_a   1.000
_cell.length_b   1.000
_cell.length_c   1.000
_cell.angle_alpha   90.00
_cell.angle_beta   90.00
_cell.angle_gamma   90.00
#
_symmetry.space_group_name_H-M   'P 1'
#
loop_
_entity.id
_entity.type
_entity.pdbx_description
1 polymer ?
#
loop_
_entity_poly.entity_id
_entity_poly.type
_entity_poly.pdbx_seq_one_letter_code
_entity_poly.pdbx_strand_id
1 'polypeptide(L)'
;MLNLTSHYYSCDLFNEMTPPISDLEYLADVNAGIFQVMQTVDPNAVWIMQAWLFLSSFWTLDRVRSYLSKVPIGRLILLDLYSEALPQYLLFESFYGHYYIWNMLHDFGGNNFLFGSLISITNGPQSARNFSGDHMIGVGITMEGINQNEIMYEFALEQSWRSPLNNIELNDWLIGFVIRRYTGDHSIPNSALSAWKLLGNSVYLRNVHPDRPIILSRPRLNIEQNIYFDIQCLFLAWELLVNASNELNSDLFRYDLVDITKEILQYKFVNVYIQFMSAYNQSDLYGVSTQAAILVDILTDIELVLASDRRFLLGNWIQDALQFAQNEENIHFYNFNAKLQVSIWGNNYTLQLYDYANKFWSGLIENYYAQRWNVFFDVVIKSLIEGHPIDSNLLNKRLFLEAELPFFMLDIKKYPTNTQGDSIMIVRQLFNKYHSSLNDFFFESKNYKKNISIEILF
;
A
#
# COMPACT_ATOMS: atom_id res chain seq x y z
N MET A 1 -25.74 -7.72 24.07
CA MET A 1 -24.76 -6.64 24.33
C MET A 1 -23.99 -7.03 25.58
N LEU A 2 -22.66 -7.12 25.48
CA LEU A 2 -21.82 -7.27 26.65
C LEU A 2 -21.85 -5.95 27.41
N ASN A 3 -22.26 -5.96 28.68
CA ASN A 3 -22.15 -4.79 29.58
C ASN A 3 -20.67 -4.61 29.99
N LEU A 4 -19.82 -4.28 29.03
CA LEU A 4 -18.41 -3.97 29.28
C LEU A 4 -18.28 -2.45 29.39
N THR A 5 -17.84 -1.97 30.53
CA THR A 5 -17.44 -0.58 30.72
C THR A 5 -15.94 -0.49 30.38
N SER A 6 -15.59 0.31 29.37
CA SER A 6 -14.20 0.63 29.06
C SER A 6 -13.82 1.94 29.74
N HIS A 7 -12.60 2.02 30.25
CA HIS A 7 -11.99 3.24 30.78
C HIS A 7 -10.93 3.82 29.82
N TYR A 8 -10.86 3.31 28.60
CA TYR A 8 -9.90 3.74 27.57
C TYR A 8 -10.60 4.63 26.55
N TYR A 9 -10.05 5.83 26.35
CA TYR A 9 -10.63 6.84 25.47
C TYR A 9 -9.59 7.30 24.47
N SER A 10 -9.91 7.25 23.17
CA SER A 10 -9.05 7.75 22.10
C SER A 10 -9.42 9.19 21.75
N CYS A 11 -8.41 10.05 21.71
CA CYS A 11 -8.55 11.43 21.29
C CYS A 11 -7.19 11.94 20.80
N ASP A 12 -7.17 12.55 19.63
CA ASP A 12 -5.97 13.07 19.00
C ASP A 12 -6.10 14.57 18.75
N LEU A 13 -5.40 15.36 19.55
CA LEU A 13 -5.31 16.79 19.35
C LEU A 13 -4.08 17.13 18.49
N PHE A 14 -4.23 18.01 17.52
CA PHE A 14 -3.16 18.42 16.60
C PHE A 14 -2.56 17.30 15.76
N ASN A 15 -3.31 16.24 15.44
CA ASN A 15 -2.78 15.05 14.78
C ASN A 15 -2.01 15.38 13.47
N GLU A 16 -2.61 16.18 12.58
CA GLU A 16 -1.97 16.67 11.34
C GLU A 16 -1.98 18.20 11.25
N MET A 17 -2.03 18.87 12.38
CA MET A 17 -2.13 20.31 12.49
C MET A 17 -1.02 20.85 13.38
N THR A 18 -0.44 21.98 13.00
CA THR A 18 0.46 22.72 13.88
C THR A 18 -0.36 23.46 14.95
N PRO A 19 -0.02 23.30 16.23
CA PRO A 19 -0.63 24.13 17.28
C PRO A 19 -0.50 25.64 16.98
N PRO A 20 -1.52 26.44 17.33
CA PRO A 20 -1.51 27.88 17.03
C PRO A 20 -0.44 28.66 17.84
N ILE A 21 0.01 28.08 18.97
CA ILE A 21 1.00 28.70 19.87
C ILE A 21 2.07 27.64 20.16
N SER A 22 3.34 28.04 20.10
CA SER A 22 4.49 27.17 20.35
C SER A 22 5.03 27.26 21.79
N ASP A 23 4.39 28.04 22.65
CA ASP A 23 4.76 28.19 24.04
C ASP A 23 4.63 26.87 24.81
N LEU A 24 5.64 26.56 25.65
CA LEU A 24 5.71 25.27 26.33
C LEU A 24 4.60 25.11 27.38
N GLU A 25 4.27 26.17 28.13
CA GLU A 25 3.21 26.14 29.14
C GLU A 25 1.84 25.92 28.48
N TYR A 26 1.58 26.62 27.35
CA TYR A 26 0.37 26.43 26.56
C TYR A 26 0.21 24.97 26.11
N LEU A 27 1.27 24.36 25.58
CA LEU A 27 1.22 22.98 25.11
C LEU A 27 0.93 22.00 26.29
N ALA A 28 1.55 22.22 27.44
CA ALA A 28 1.31 21.42 28.63
C ALA A 28 -0.14 21.58 29.16
N ASP A 29 -0.66 22.80 29.17
CA ASP A 29 -2.01 23.09 29.66
C ASP A 29 -3.10 22.56 28.76
N VAL A 30 -2.93 22.63 27.47
CA VAL A 30 -3.89 22.07 26.52
C VAL A 30 -4.02 20.56 26.71
N ASN A 31 -2.90 19.86 26.82
CA ASN A 31 -2.89 18.41 27.01
C ASN A 31 -3.49 18.00 28.37
N ALA A 32 -3.12 18.72 29.42
CA ALA A 32 -3.71 18.54 30.77
C ALA A 32 -5.22 18.79 30.78
N GLY A 33 -5.69 19.82 30.07
CA GLY A 33 -7.11 20.16 29.99
C GLY A 33 -7.96 19.06 29.37
N ILE A 34 -7.47 18.42 28.27
CA ILE A 34 -8.15 17.27 27.68
C ILE A 34 -8.27 16.11 28.67
N PHE A 35 -7.16 15.74 29.30
CA PHE A 35 -7.15 14.67 30.27
C PHE A 35 -8.07 14.97 31.46
N GLN A 36 -8.08 16.21 31.95
CA GLN A 36 -8.94 16.66 33.03
C GLN A 36 -10.43 16.53 32.66
N VAL A 37 -10.81 16.86 31.43
CA VAL A 37 -12.19 16.66 30.94
C VAL A 37 -12.56 15.17 30.96
N MET A 38 -11.68 14.29 30.49
CA MET A 38 -11.91 12.84 30.56
C MET A 38 -12.12 12.37 32.00
N GLN A 39 -11.29 12.83 32.94
CA GLN A 39 -11.40 12.47 34.36
C GLN A 39 -12.68 13.00 35.03
N THR A 40 -13.24 14.11 34.55
CA THR A 40 -14.50 14.65 35.08
C THR A 40 -15.67 13.67 34.83
N VAL A 41 -15.62 12.94 33.73
CA VAL A 41 -16.67 11.95 33.36
C VAL A 41 -16.30 10.57 33.93
N ASP A 42 -15.06 10.18 33.85
CA ASP A 42 -14.55 8.89 34.31
C ASP A 42 -13.23 9.06 35.10
N PRO A 43 -13.27 8.97 36.43
CA PRO A 43 -12.06 9.09 37.25
C PRO A 43 -10.99 8.04 36.94
N ASN A 44 -11.38 6.91 36.30
CA ASN A 44 -10.46 5.85 35.88
C ASN A 44 -9.98 6.00 34.44
N ALA A 45 -10.32 7.08 33.75
CA ALA A 45 -9.95 7.29 32.37
C ALA A 45 -8.46 7.07 32.09
N VAL A 46 -8.16 6.33 31.05
CA VAL A 46 -6.85 6.20 30.44
C VAL A 46 -6.96 6.73 29.02
N TRP A 47 -6.15 7.71 28.69
CA TRP A 47 -6.14 8.31 27.37
C TRP A 47 -5.27 7.49 26.41
N ILE A 48 -5.78 7.19 25.22
CA ILE A 48 -5.02 6.63 24.11
C ILE A 48 -4.82 7.72 23.07
N MET A 49 -3.58 8.03 22.72
CA MET A 49 -3.23 9.09 21.78
C MET A 49 -2.27 8.55 20.71
N GLN A 50 -2.46 8.96 19.47
CA GLN A 50 -1.51 8.70 18.40
C GLN A 50 -0.27 9.59 18.55
N ALA A 51 0.93 8.99 18.45
CA ALA A 51 2.18 9.74 18.40
C ALA A 51 2.52 10.28 17.01
N TRP A 52 1.60 10.15 16.04
CA TRP A 52 1.75 10.61 14.66
C TRP A 52 2.11 12.09 14.54
N LEU A 53 1.50 12.93 15.38
CA LEU A 53 1.80 14.36 15.41
C LEU A 53 3.29 14.66 15.62
N PHE A 54 4.01 13.81 16.35
CA PHE A 54 5.43 14.01 16.68
C PHE A 54 6.37 13.80 15.47
N LEU A 55 5.89 13.27 14.36
CA LEU A 55 6.63 13.23 13.10
C LEU A 55 6.84 14.61 12.46
N SER A 56 6.01 15.58 12.82
CA SER A 56 6.16 16.96 12.33
C SER A 56 7.36 17.65 13.00
N SER A 57 8.12 18.42 12.21
CA SER A 57 9.25 19.23 12.67
C SER A 57 8.88 20.30 13.71
N PHE A 58 7.60 20.61 13.88
CA PHE A 58 7.12 21.46 14.95
C PHE A 58 7.45 20.87 16.32
N TRP A 59 7.37 19.56 16.50
CA TRP A 59 7.51 18.88 17.78
C TRP A 59 8.98 18.60 18.12
N THR A 60 9.65 19.61 18.68
CA THR A 60 11.01 19.47 19.25
C THR A 60 10.97 18.68 20.56
N LEU A 61 12.12 18.21 21.03
CA LEU A 61 12.23 17.45 22.28
C LEU A 61 11.57 18.20 23.47
N ASP A 62 11.83 19.50 23.60
CA ASP A 62 11.26 20.32 24.68
C ASP A 62 9.73 20.46 24.56
N ARG A 63 9.22 20.60 23.35
CA ARG A 63 7.77 20.72 23.12
C ARG A 63 7.05 19.42 23.43
N VAL A 64 7.57 18.28 23.01
CA VAL A 64 6.98 16.97 23.33
C VAL A 64 7.06 16.70 24.83
N ARG A 65 8.22 16.96 25.46
CA ARG A 65 8.37 16.81 26.91
C ARG A 65 7.35 17.66 27.66
N SER A 66 7.21 18.92 27.29
CA SER A 66 6.23 19.83 27.91
C SER A 66 4.79 19.35 27.67
N TYR A 67 4.45 19.00 26.44
CA TYR A 67 3.12 18.53 26.07
C TYR A 67 2.66 17.32 26.89
N LEU A 68 3.56 16.37 27.14
CA LEU A 68 3.26 15.15 27.92
C LEU A 68 3.34 15.36 29.45
N SER A 69 3.99 16.43 29.93
CA SER A 69 4.42 16.56 31.32
C SER A 69 3.31 16.63 32.37
N LYS A 70 2.14 17.17 32.05
CA LYS A 70 1.03 17.37 32.98
C LYS A 70 0.02 16.23 33.03
N VAL A 71 0.15 15.20 32.18
CA VAL A 71 -0.66 13.99 32.28
C VAL A 71 0.06 12.97 33.17
N PRO A 72 -0.61 12.38 34.18
CA PRO A 72 0.05 11.45 35.08
C PRO A 72 0.52 10.18 34.36
N ILE A 73 1.71 9.67 34.75
CA ILE A 73 2.23 8.40 34.26
C ILE A 73 1.23 7.28 34.54
N GLY A 74 1.02 6.41 33.54
CA GLY A 74 0.03 5.33 33.61
C GLY A 74 -1.40 5.72 33.16
N ARG A 75 -1.62 7.02 32.88
CA ARG A 75 -2.93 7.52 32.43
C ARG A 75 -2.95 7.95 30.97
N LEU A 76 -1.83 7.82 30.26
CA LEU A 76 -1.69 8.05 28.84
C LEU A 76 -0.94 6.87 28.22
N ILE A 77 -1.48 6.35 27.13
CA ILE A 77 -0.85 5.34 26.27
C ILE A 77 -0.66 5.95 24.90
N LEU A 78 0.57 5.98 24.42
CA LEU A 78 0.87 6.47 23.08
C LEU A 78 0.90 5.31 22.08
N LEU A 79 0.32 5.54 20.91
CA LEU A 79 0.45 4.64 19.77
C LEU A 79 1.60 5.16 18.89
N ASP A 80 2.75 4.51 18.93
CA ASP A 80 3.88 4.84 18.05
C ASP A 80 3.62 4.22 16.66
N LEU A 81 2.81 4.93 15.82
CA LEU A 81 2.10 4.36 14.69
C LEU A 81 2.98 3.77 13.61
N TYR A 82 4.14 4.35 13.33
CA TYR A 82 5.01 3.99 12.21
C TYR A 82 6.36 3.49 12.70
N SER A 83 6.32 2.68 13.76
CA SER A 83 7.53 2.23 14.47
C SER A 83 8.44 1.33 13.63
N GLU A 84 7.91 0.64 12.61
CA GLU A 84 8.74 -0.19 11.73
C GLU A 84 9.66 0.64 10.82
N ALA A 85 9.36 1.92 10.60
CA ALA A 85 10.12 2.80 9.73
C ALA A 85 10.67 4.05 10.43
N LEU A 86 9.86 4.71 11.26
CA LEU A 86 10.17 5.99 11.91
C LEU A 86 9.79 5.95 13.39
N PRO A 87 10.42 5.09 14.22
CA PRO A 87 10.07 4.91 15.63
C PRO A 87 10.32 6.18 16.43
N GLN A 88 9.27 6.74 17.04
CA GLN A 88 9.34 7.97 17.84
C GLN A 88 9.81 7.70 19.27
N TYR A 89 9.59 6.49 19.78
CA TYR A 89 10.03 6.11 21.13
C TYR A 89 11.54 6.29 21.35
N LEU A 90 12.35 6.11 20.30
CA LEU A 90 13.81 6.33 20.38
C LEU A 90 14.14 7.83 20.52
N LEU A 91 13.46 8.68 19.73
CA LEU A 91 13.72 10.13 19.73
C LEU A 91 13.26 10.79 21.03
N PHE A 92 12.14 10.34 21.59
CA PHE A 92 11.52 10.94 22.77
C PHE A 92 11.72 10.10 24.05
N GLU A 93 12.85 9.39 24.18
CA GLU A 93 13.29 8.72 25.41
C GLU A 93 12.16 7.87 26.06
N SER A 94 11.55 6.95 25.28
CA SER A 94 10.36 6.18 25.69
C SER A 94 9.20 7.07 26.14
N PHE A 95 8.98 8.18 25.42
CA PHE A 95 7.94 9.17 25.73
C PHE A 95 7.96 9.67 27.18
N TYR A 96 9.17 9.85 27.71
CA TYR A 96 9.44 10.38 29.06
C TYR A 96 8.74 9.59 30.17
N GLY A 97 8.61 8.25 29.98
CA GLY A 97 8.04 7.33 30.98
C GLY A 97 6.55 7.05 30.81
N HIS A 98 5.90 7.59 29.81
CA HIS A 98 4.54 7.18 29.45
C HIS A 98 4.54 5.82 28.78
N TYR A 99 3.45 5.06 28.95
CA TYR A 99 3.27 3.79 28.27
C TYR A 99 3.06 4.01 26.77
N TYR A 100 3.57 3.08 25.95
CA TYR A 100 3.32 3.10 24.53
C TYR A 100 3.16 1.69 23.95
N ILE A 101 2.52 1.64 22.78
CA ILE A 101 2.37 0.46 21.96
C ILE A 101 3.20 0.68 20.70
N TRP A 102 4.08 -0.28 20.39
CA TRP A 102 4.82 -0.32 19.15
C TRP A 102 3.88 -0.74 18.04
N ASN A 103 3.58 0.11 17.06
CA ASN A 103 2.63 -0.18 16.00
C ASN A 103 3.33 -0.24 14.64
N MET A 104 2.89 -1.19 13.81
CA MET A 104 3.17 -1.24 12.40
C MET A 104 2.06 -0.53 11.63
N LEU A 105 2.39 0.47 10.85
CA LEU A 105 1.46 1.15 9.95
C LEU A 105 1.38 0.41 8.60
N HIS A 106 2.52 0.09 8.04
CA HIS A 106 2.73 -0.65 6.80
C HIS A 106 2.24 0.08 5.56
N ASP A 107 0.95 0.36 5.42
CA ASP A 107 0.40 0.97 4.22
C ASP A 107 -0.33 2.30 4.47
N PHE A 108 -0.39 3.10 3.42
CA PHE A 108 -1.10 4.36 3.34
C PHE A 108 -2.20 4.26 2.27
N GLY A 109 -3.43 4.68 2.62
CA GLY A 109 -4.57 4.62 1.72
C GLY A 109 -5.03 3.20 1.36
N GLY A 110 -4.51 2.16 2.02
CA GLY A 110 -4.80 0.76 1.70
C GLY A 110 -4.28 0.36 0.33
N ASN A 111 -3.11 0.85 -0.09
CA ASN A 111 -2.50 0.51 -1.36
C ASN A 111 -2.16 -0.98 -1.42
N ASN A 112 -2.46 -1.63 -2.54
CA ASN A 112 -2.40 -3.09 -2.67
C ASN A 112 -1.32 -3.60 -3.64
N PHE A 113 -0.16 -2.98 -3.66
CA PHE A 113 1.05 -3.53 -4.29
C PHE A 113 1.92 -4.24 -3.25
N LEU A 114 2.85 -5.10 -3.72
CA LEU A 114 3.65 -5.95 -2.84
C LEU A 114 4.84 -5.20 -2.25
N PHE A 115 4.92 -5.13 -0.94
CA PHE A 115 6.08 -4.60 -0.21
C PHE A 115 6.02 -4.98 1.27
N GLY A 116 7.13 -4.77 1.98
CA GLY A 116 7.19 -4.91 3.43
C GLY A 116 8.60 -5.15 3.97
N SER A 117 8.74 -5.10 5.30
CA SER A 117 10.00 -5.36 5.98
C SER A 117 9.83 -6.36 7.14
N LEU A 118 9.92 -7.63 6.84
CA LEU A 118 9.93 -8.68 7.86
C LEU A 118 11.11 -8.49 8.85
N ILE A 119 12.23 -7.93 8.41
CA ILE A 119 13.38 -7.61 9.27
C ILE A 119 13.01 -6.55 10.31
N SER A 120 12.35 -5.45 9.90
CA SER A 120 11.94 -4.41 10.85
C SER A 120 10.93 -4.94 11.87
N ILE A 121 10.04 -5.85 11.43
CA ILE A 121 9.07 -6.50 12.32
C ILE A 121 9.76 -7.48 13.28
N THR A 122 10.79 -8.21 12.81
CA THR A 122 11.57 -9.10 13.67
C THR A 122 12.29 -8.32 14.77
N ASN A 123 12.94 -7.22 14.40
CA ASN A 123 13.87 -6.50 15.26
C ASN A 123 13.18 -5.37 16.08
N GLY A 124 12.18 -4.70 15.49
CA GLY A 124 11.56 -3.49 16.05
C GLY A 124 10.96 -3.69 17.44
N PRO A 125 9.99 -4.58 17.63
CA PRO A 125 9.38 -4.83 18.94
C PRO A 125 10.39 -5.29 19.99
N GLN A 126 11.37 -6.10 19.58
CA GLN A 126 12.44 -6.57 20.45
C GLN A 126 13.33 -5.41 20.90
N SER A 127 13.77 -4.56 19.99
CA SER A 127 14.56 -3.38 20.28
C SER A 127 13.80 -2.40 21.18
N ALA A 128 12.51 -2.23 20.95
CA ALA A 128 11.65 -1.39 21.76
C ALA A 128 11.53 -1.89 23.21
N ARG A 129 11.35 -3.20 23.41
CA ARG A 129 11.35 -3.82 24.74
C ARG A 129 12.69 -3.64 25.46
N ASN A 130 13.79 -3.87 24.74
CA ASN A 130 15.13 -3.74 25.32
C ASN A 130 15.46 -2.29 25.69
N PHE A 131 14.99 -1.30 24.91
CA PHE A 131 15.23 0.11 25.16
C PHE A 131 14.34 0.68 26.27
N SER A 132 13.06 0.33 26.26
CA SER A 132 12.03 0.99 27.07
C SER A 132 11.57 0.17 28.27
N GLY A 133 11.95 -1.11 28.37
CA GLY A 133 11.49 -1.99 29.45
C GLY A 133 9.96 -2.04 29.55
N ASP A 134 9.44 -1.88 30.74
CA ASP A 134 8.00 -1.97 31.04
C ASP A 134 7.16 -0.82 30.46
N HIS A 135 7.78 0.20 29.87
CA HIS A 135 7.03 1.29 29.20
C HIS A 135 6.48 0.88 27.84
N MET A 136 7.10 -0.09 27.16
CA MET A 136 6.58 -0.69 25.95
C MET A 136 5.62 -1.83 26.31
N ILE A 137 4.31 -1.55 26.30
CA ILE A 137 3.28 -2.45 26.84
C ILE A 137 2.61 -3.35 25.81
N GLY A 138 2.90 -3.20 24.52
CA GLY A 138 2.27 -4.01 23.49
C GLY A 138 2.80 -3.79 22.09
N VAL A 139 2.33 -4.65 21.19
CA VAL A 139 2.48 -4.53 19.72
C VAL A 139 1.10 -4.33 19.13
N GLY A 140 0.98 -3.43 18.17
CA GLY A 140 -0.25 -3.15 17.45
C GLY A 140 -0.05 -3.05 15.95
N ILE A 141 -1.15 -2.94 15.22
CA ILE A 141 -1.20 -2.66 13.80
C ILE A 141 -2.18 -1.52 13.54
N THR A 142 -1.83 -0.60 12.65
CA THR A 142 -2.59 0.63 12.41
C THR A 142 -2.71 0.95 10.91
N MET A 143 -2.78 -0.09 10.07
CA MET A 143 -2.90 0.05 8.63
C MET A 143 -4.14 0.85 8.22
N GLU A 144 -4.04 1.56 7.09
CA GLU A 144 -5.15 2.34 6.52
C GLU A 144 -6.04 1.53 5.56
N GLY A 145 -5.74 0.27 5.36
CA GLY A 145 -6.53 -0.68 4.58
C GLY A 145 -6.23 -2.12 4.94
N ILE A 146 -7.01 -3.01 4.38
CA ILE A 146 -6.91 -4.47 4.56
C ILE A 146 -6.90 -5.15 3.19
N ASN A 147 -6.71 -6.46 3.16
CA ASN A 147 -6.65 -7.28 1.94
C ASN A 147 -5.43 -6.99 1.06
N GLN A 148 -4.28 -6.76 1.68
CA GLN A 148 -2.97 -6.69 1.01
C GLN A 148 -1.88 -7.09 2.00
N ASN A 149 -0.82 -7.71 1.50
CA ASN A 149 0.38 -8.05 2.28
C ASN A 149 0.11 -8.73 3.63
N GLU A 150 -0.85 -9.67 3.69
CA GLU A 150 -1.28 -10.32 4.94
C GLU A 150 -0.12 -10.98 5.71
N ILE A 151 0.94 -11.39 5.00
CA ILE A 151 2.19 -11.88 5.59
C ILE A 151 2.76 -10.88 6.62
N MET A 152 2.68 -9.58 6.36
CA MET A 152 3.20 -8.55 7.24
C MET A 152 2.38 -8.45 8.53
N TYR A 153 1.06 -8.51 8.41
CA TYR A 153 0.15 -8.42 9.56
C TYR A 153 0.20 -9.66 10.43
N GLU A 154 0.19 -10.86 9.83
CA GLU A 154 0.32 -12.10 10.58
C GLU A 154 1.63 -12.14 11.35
N PHE A 155 2.74 -11.77 10.70
CA PHE A 155 4.05 -11.76 11.33
C PHE A 155 4.16 -10.70 12.44
N ALA A 156 3.61 -9.49 12.23
CA ALA A 156 3.63 -8.44 13.24
C ALA A 156 2.84 -8.80 14.50
N LEU A 157 1.63 -9.33 14.34
CA LEU A 157 0.80 -9.76 15.46
C LEU A 157 1.44 -10.89 16.25
N GLU A 158 2.13 -11.81 15.58
CA GLU A 158 2.84 -12.92 16.22
C GLU A 158 3.97 -12.45 17.14
N GLN A 159 4.57 -11.26 16.89
CA GLN A 159 5.60 -10.69 17.77
C GLN A 159 5.09 -10.36 19.17
N SER A 160 3.78 -10.19 19.36
CA SER A 160 3.16 -9.99 20.67
C SER A 160 3.37 -11.17 21.62
N TRP A 161 3.49 -12.37 21.08
CA TRP A 161 3.57 -13.64 21.82
C TRP A 161 4.99 -14.22 21.89
N ARG A 162 5.95 -13.61 21.18
CA ARG A 162 7.31 -14.14 21.11
C ARG A 162 8.18 -13.65 22.23
N SER A 163 8.95 -14.57 22.80
CA SER A 163 9.99 -14.27 23.76
C SER A 163 11.22 -13.67 23.06
N PRO A 164 11.89 -12.69 23.67
CA PRO A 164 13.19 -12.18 23.21
C PRO A 164 14.27 -13.25 23.00
N LEU A 165 14.14 -14.38 23.66
CA LEU A 165 15.12 -15.46 23.61
C LEU A 165 14.92 -16.43 22.44
N ASN A 166 13.80 -16.34 21.74
CA ASN A 166 13.50 -17.22 20.62
C ASN A 166 13.75 -16.48 19.30
N ASN A 167 14.95 -16.56 18.77
CA ASN A 167 15.23 -16.14 17.41
C ASN A 167 14.36 -16.93 16.44
N ILE A 168 13.67 -16.24 15.56
CA ILE A 168 12.91 -16.85 14.48
C ILE A 168 13.86 -17.02 13.31
N GLU A 169 14.08 -18.25 12.88
CA GLU A 169 14.60 -18.48 11.56
C GLU A 169 13.49 -18.12 10.54
N LEU A 170 13.65 -17.01 9.86
CA LEU A 170 12.62 -16.45 8.98
C LEU A 170 12.15 -17.47 7.92
N ASN A 171 13.06 -18.26 7.38
CA ASN A 171 12.71 -19.29 6.39
C ASN A 171 11.80 -20.39 6.97
N ASP A 172 11.99 -20.78 8.22
CA ASP A 172 11.13 -21.76 8.88
C ASP A 172 9.75 -21.17 9.17
N TRP A 173 9.69 -19.92 9.57
CA TRP A 173 8.43 -19.21 9.73
C TRP A 173 7.65 -19.11 8.42
N LEU A 174 8.33 -18.76 7.32
CA LEU A 174 7.72 -18.68 5.98
C LEU A 174 7.14 -20.02 5.54
N ILE A 175 7.82 -21.14 5.81
CA ILE A 175 7.27 -22.47 5.56
C ILE A 175 5.96 -22.68 6.34
N GLY A 176 5.97 -22.36 7.63
CA GLY A 176 4.78 -22.44 8.48
C GLY A 176 3.64 -21.55 8.00
N PHE A 177 3.95 -20.32 7.57
CA PHE A 177 2.98 -19.38 6.97
C PHE A 177 2.31 -19.99 5.73
N VAL A 178 3.07 -20.51 4.78
CA VAL A 178 2.54 -21.11 3.55
C VAL A 178 1.66 -22.32 3.83
N ILE A 179 2.07 -23.18 4.77
CA ILE A 179 1.28 -24.34 5.15
C ILE A 179 -0.07 -23.93 5.74
N ARG A 180 -0.10 -22.92 6.61
CA ARG A 180 -1.36 -22.37 7.17
C ARG A 180 -2.21 -21.70 6.10
N ARG A 181 -1.58 -20.92 5.23
CA ARG A 181 -2.25 -20.12 4.20
C ARG A 181 -2.96 -20.98 3.15
N TYR A 182 -2.35 -22.10 2.76
CA TYR A 182 -2.92 -23.00 1.75
C TYR A 182 -3.58 -24.24 2.39
N THR A 183 -4.02 -24.10 3.64
CA THR A 183 -4.79 -25.15 4.34
C THR A 183 -6.04 -25.51 3.53
N GLY A 184 -6.23 -26.78 3.28
CA GLY A 184 -7.33 -27.33 2.46
C GLY A 184 -6.84 -27.98 1.17
N ASP A 185 -5.62 -27.73 0.73
CA ASP A 185 -4.93 -28.52 -0.28
C ASP A 185 -4.28 -29.76 0.37
N HIS A 186 -4.22 -30.87 -0.35
CA HIS A 186 -3.78 -32.16 0.21
C HIS A 186 -2.28 -32.20 0.56
N SER A 187 -1.49 -31.44 -0.21
CA SER A 187 -0.04 -31.31 0.01
C SER A 187 0.42 -29.96 -0.51
N ILE A 188 1.40 -29.38 0.16
CA ILE A 188 2.01 -28.11 -0.28
C ILE A 188 3.26 -28.47 -1.08
N PRO A 189 3.32 -28.17 -2.41
CA PRO A 189 4.47 -28.48 -3.23
C PRO A 189 5.68 -27.62 -2.87
N ASN A 190 6.87 -28.16 -3.04
CA ASN A 190 8.11 -27.43 -2.77
C ASN A 190 8.25 -26.14 -3.59
N SER A 191 7.64 -26.07 -4.77
CA SER A 191 7.60 -24.86 -5.59
C SER A 191 6.91 -23.71 -4.86
N ALA A 192 5.77 -23.93 -4.20
CA ALA A 192 5.09 -22.91 -3.41
C ALA A 192 5.93 -22.47 -2.19
N LEU A 193 6.55 -23.41 -1.47
CA LEU A 193 7.44 -23.09 -0.35
C LEU A 193 8.66 -22.26 -0.80
N SER A 194 9.25 -22.62 -1.94
CA SER A 194 10.40 -21.91 -2.50
C SER A 194 10.02 -20.52 -3.00
N ALA A 195 8.84 -20.34 -3.60
CA ALA A 195 8.32 -19.06 -4.03
C ALA A 195 8.21 -18.06 -2.86
N TRP A 196 7.62 -18.48 -1.76
CA TRP A 196 7.48 -17.64 -0.59
C TRP A 196 8.80 -17.34 0.13
N LYS A 197 9.78 -18.26 0.08
CA LYS A 197 11.14 -17.95 0.54
C LYS A 197 11.79 -16.86 -0.31
N LEU A 198 11.62 -16.88 -1.63
CA LEU A 198 12.11 -15.80 -2.51
C LEU A 198 11.41 -14.48 -2.20
N LEU A 199 10.09 -14.47 -2.05
CA LEU A 199 9.33 -13.26 -1.71
C LEU A 199 9.73 -12.71 -0.35
N GLY A 200 9.81 -13.55 0.68
CA GLY A 200 10.17 -13.14 2.04
C GLY A 200 11.60 -12.60 2.16
N ASN A 201 12.53 -13.14 1.36
CA ASN A 201 13.92 -12.70 1.36
C ASN A 201 14.25 -11.62 0.29
N SER A 202 13.25 -11.09 -0.39
CA SER A 202 13.40 -10.03 -1.41
C SER A 202 12.34 -8.95 -1.24
N VAL A 203 11.13 -9.19 -1.73
CA VAL A 203 10.01 -8.22 -1.73
C VAL A 203 9.66 -7.75 -0.32
N TYR A 204 9.64 -8.66 0.65
CA TYR A 204 9.25 -8.39 2.04
C TYR A 204 10.47 -8.21 2.98
N LEU A 205 11.63 -7.83 2.42
CA LEU A 205 12.86 -7.72 3.22
C LEU A 205 13.20 -6.29 3.62
N ARG A 206 12.79 -5.27 2.87
CA ARG A 206 13.28 -3.91 3.01
C ARG A 206 12.25 -2.95 3.60
N ASN A 207 12.72 -2.12 4.53
CA ASN A 207 11.95 -1.06 5.17
C ASN A 207 11.94 0.21 4.32
N VAL A 208 11.36 0.12 3.13
CA VAL A 208 11.16 1.27 2.23
C VAL A 208 9.75 1.19 1.70
N HIS A 209 8.95 2.24 1.92
CA HIS A 209 7.68 2.36 1.22
C HIS A 209 7.97 2.59 -0.27
N PRO A 210 7.49 1.73 -1.16
CA PRO A 210 7.80 1.84 -2.58
C PRO A 210 7.13 3.05 -3.22
N ASP A 211 7.68 3.49 -4.34
CA ASP A 211 7.02 4.46 -5.19
C ASP A 211 5.68 3.89 -5.69
N ARG A 212 4.71 4.78 -5.89
CA ARG A 212 3.45 4.40 -6.52
C ARG A 212 3.72 3.76 -7.89
N PRO A 213 3.11 2.62 -8.21
CA PRO A 213 3.23 2.01 -9.53
C PRO A 213 2.91 2.99 -10.67
N ILE A 214 3.71 2.97 -11.73
CA ILE A 214 3.51 3.88 -12.88
C ILE A 214 2.09 3.78 -13.43
N ILE A 215 1.53 2.58 -13.50
CA ILE A 215 0.15 2.33 -13.96
C ILE A 215 -0.87 3.16 -13.17
N LEU A 216 -0.72 3.21 -11.84
CA LEU A 216 -1.64 3.88 -10.92
C LEU A 216 -1.32 5.37 -10.77
N SER A 217 -0.18 5.81 -11.31
CA SER A 217 0.22 7.20 -11.28
C SER A 217 -0.51 8.01 -12.34
N ARG A 218 -0.64 9.32 -12.12
CA ARG A 218 -1.14 10.22 -13.14
C ARG A 218 -0.13 10.31 -14.28
N PRO A 219 -0.50 9.98 -15.53
CA PRO A 219 0.44 9.91 -16.65
C PRO A 219 1.12 11.25 -16.93
N ARG A 220 2.43 11.20 -17.13
CA ARG A 220 3.27 12.32 -17.56
C ARG A 220 4.51 11.78 -18.25
N LEU A 221 5.31 12.64 -18.86
CA LEU A 221 6.61 12.25 -19.40
C LEU A 221 7.60 11.91 -18.25
N ASN A 222 8.50 10.97 -18.52
CA ASN A 222 9.61 10.62 -17.63
C ASN A 222 9.19 10.29 -16.19
N ILE A 223 8.15 9.44 -16.01
CA ILE A 223 7.86 8.88 -14.70
C ILE A 223 8.94 7.84 -14.40
N GLU A 224 9.60 7.99 -13.25
CA GLU A 224 10.53 7.00 -12.72
C GLU A 224 9.84 6.17 -11.65
N GLN A 225 10.21 4.91 -11.56
CA GLN A 225 9.80 4.00 -10.49
C GLN A 225 11.03 3.28 -9.97
N ASN A 226 11.37 3.53 -8.70
CA ASN A 226 12.44 2.81 -8.04
C ASN A 226 11.96 1.42 -7.63
N ILE A 227 12.81 0.42 -7.86
CA ILE A 227 12.59 -0.95 -7.41
C ILE A 227 13.54 -1.21 -6.25
N TYR A 228 12.99 -1.47 -5.07
CA TYR A 228 13.74 -1.57 -3.82
C TYR A 228 14.10 -3.01 -3.44
N PHE A 229 13.83 -3.98 -4.31
CA PHE A 229 14.11 -5.40 -4.11
C PHE A 229 14.68 -6.03 -5.39
N ASP A 230 15.14 -7.26 -5.29
CA ASP A 230 15.59 -8.01 -6.45
C ASP A 230 14.39 -8.51 -7.27
N ILE A 231 14.14 -7.86 -8.40
CA ILE A 231 13.01 -8.16 -9.29
C ILE A 231 13.09 -9.58 -9.87
N GLN A 232 14.30 -10.16 -9.99
CA GLN A 232 14.48 -11.53 -10.46
C GLN A 232 13.87 -12.52 -9.47
N CYS A 233 13.97 -12.24 -8.17
CA CYS A 233 13.31 -13.06 -7.14
C CYS A 233 11.79 -13.05 -7.27
N LEU A 234 11.18 -11.91 -7.59
CA LEU A 234 9.73 -11.82 -7.83
C LEU A 234 9.34 -12.63 -9.07
N PHE A 235 10.10 -12.53 -10.15
CA PHE A 235 9.87 -13.28 -11.38
C PHE A 235 9.97 -14.79 -11.16
N LEU A 236 11.02 -15.26 -10.51
CA LEU A 236 11.21 -16.68 -10.17
C LEU A 236 10.11 -17.18 -9.21
N ALA A 237 9.67 -16.35 -8.25
CA ALA A 237 8.57 -16.71 -7.38
C ALA A 237 7.26 -16.88 -8.17
N TRP A 238 7.00 -16.02 -9.16
CA TRP A 238 5.86 -16.17 -10.05
C TRP A 238 5.89 -17.48 -10.85
N GLU A 239 7.04 -17.83 -11.46
CA GLU A 239 7.23 -19.10 -12.16
C GLU A 239 6.91 -20.31 -11.25
N LEU A 240 7.44 -20.28 -10.02
CA LEU A 240 7.25 -21.34 -9.04
C LEU A 240 5.79 -21.47 -8.59
N LEU A 241 5.06 -20.34 -8.43
CA LEU A 241 3.63 -20.38 -8.10
C LEU A 241 2.77 -20.84 -9.28
N VAL A 242 3.09 -20.42 -10.51
CA VAL A 242 2.42 -20.93 -11.69
C VAL A 242 2.61 -22.47 -11.80
N ASN A 243 3.81 -22.97 -11.50
CA ASN A 243 4.04 -24.40 -11.44
C ASN A 243 3.22 -25.07 -10.31
N ALA A 244 3.19 -24.46 -9.11
CA ALA A 244 2.42 -24.97 -7.96
C ALA A 244 0.91 -25.05 -8.25
N SER A 245 0.39 -24.25 -9.19
CA SER A 245 -1.02 -24.29 -9.58
C SER A 245 -1.49 -25.63 -10.17
N ASN A 246 -0.56 -26.55 -10.51
CA ASN A 246 -0.90 -27.91 -10.91
C ASN A 246 -1.42 -28.76 -9.75
N GLU A 247 -1.09 -28.40 -8.51
CA GLU A 247 -1.41 -29.14 -7.29
C GLU A 247 -2.27 -28.34 -6.32
N LEU A 248 -2.15 -26.99 -6.33
CA LEU A 248 -2.85 -26.09 -5.42
C LEU A 248 -4.06 -25.42 -6.10
N ASN A 249 -5.15 -25.28 -5.35
CA ASN A 249 -6.39 -24.70 -5.82
C ASN A 249 -7.20 -23.97 -4.73
N SER A 250 -6.66 -23.81 -3.53
CA SER A 250 -7.34 -23.12 -2.42
C SER A 250 -7.62 -21.65 -2.73
N ASP A 251 -8.59 -21.06 -2.06
CA ASP A 251 -9.02 -19.67 -2.27
C ASP A 251 -7.86 -18.67 -2.08
N LEU A 252 -7.04 -18.86 -1.03
CA LEU A 252 -5.89 -17.98 -0.77
C LEU A 252 -4.75 -18.22 -1.75
N PHE A 253 -4.56 -19.43 -2.24
CA PHE A 253 -3.58 -19.68 -3.30
C PHE A 253 -3.97 -18.96 -4.60
N ARG A 254 -5.25 -19.00 -4.97
CA ARG A 254 -5.76 -18.25 -6.15
C ARG A 254 -5.57 -16.74 -6.00
N TYR A 255 -5.82 -16.22 -4.82
CA TYR A 255 -5.57 -14.81 -4.50
C TYR A 255 -4.10 -14.45 -4.71
N ASP A 256 -3.18 -15.17 -4.09
CA ASP A 256 -1.75 -14.89 -4.19
C ASP A 256 -1.25 -15.00 -5.64
N LEU A 257 -1.79 -15.97 -6.39
CA LEU A 257 -1.43 -16.15 -7.78
C LEU A 257 -1.87 -14.94 -8.64
N VAL A 258 -3.06 -14.40 -8.40
CA VAL A 258 -3.56 -13.18 -9.04
C VAL A 258 -2.73 -11.97 -8.61
N ASP A 259 -2.47 -11.81 -7.31
CA ASP A 259 -1.77 -10.68 -6.73
C ASP A 259 -0.32 -10.57 -7.25
N ILE A 260 0.40 -11.69 -7.29
CA ILE A 260 1.77 -11.74 -7.82
C ILE A 260 1.78 -11.55 -9.34
N THR A 261 0.79 -12.07 -10.07
CA THR A 261 0.70 -11.89 -11.51
C THR A 261 0.47 -10.42 -11.88
N LYS A 262 -0.44 -9.72 -11.18
CA LYS A 262 -0.63 -8.28 -11.42
C LYS A 262 0.65 -7.48 -11.16
N GLU A 263 1.42 -7.88 -10.13
CA GLU A 263 2.68 -7.23 -9.80
C GLU A 263 3.73 -7.43 -10.89
N ILE A 264 3.84 -8.63 -11.45
CA ILE A 264 4.70 -8.92 -12.62
C ILE A 264 4.29 -8.08 -13.84
N LEU A 265 2.99 -8.00 -14.12
CA LEU A 265 2.51 -7.23 -15.28
C LEU A 265 2.73 -5.73 -15.12
N GLN A 266 2.68 -5.19 -13.90
CA GLN A 266 3.03 -3.80 -13.66
C GLN A 266 4.50 -3.51 -14.00
N TYR A 267 5.44 -4.44 -13.71
CA TYR A 267 6.84 -4.27 -14.13
C TYR A 267 7.04 -4.50 -15.63
N LYS A 268 6.20 -5.32 -16.28
CA LYS A 268 6.14 -5.36 -17.73
C LYS A 268 5.72 -4.02 -18.33
N PHE A 269 4.72 -3.38 -17.72
CA PHE A 269 4.29 -2.04 -18.13
C PHE A 269 5.42 -1.01 -17.98
N VAL A 270 6.18 -1.02 -16.88
CA VAL A 270 7.36 -0.16 -16.70
C VAL A 270 8.36 -0.34 -17.83
N ASN A 271 8.68 -1.58 -18.18
CA ASN A 271 9.63 -1.87 -19.27
C ASN A 271 9.16 -1.29 -20.61
N VAL A 272 7.89 -1.50 -20.96
CA VAL A 272 7.32 -0.99 -22.23
C VAL A 272 7.21 0.55 -22.19
N TYR A 273 6.91 1.13 -21.03
CA TYR A 273 6.90 2.59 -20.87
C TYR A 273 8.28 3.22 -21.10
N ILE A 274 9.36 2.58 -20.65
CA ILE A 274 10.73 3.03 -20.94
C ILE A 274 10.99 3.02 -22.46
N GLN A 275 10.54 1.99 -23.18
CA GLN A 275 10.64 1.92 -24.63
C GLN A 275 9.79 2.98 -25.33
N PHE A 276 8.57 3.23 -24.83
CA PHE A 276 7.70 4.31 -25.28
C PHE A 276 8.40 5.67 -25.15
N MET A 277 9.01 5.96 -24.00
CA MET A 277 9.74 7.21 -23.77
C MET A 277 10.98 7.31 -24.65
N SER A 278 11.69 6.20 -24.89
CA SER A 278 12.83 6.18 -25.83
C SER A 278 12.41 6.53 -27.25
N ALA A 279 11.31 5.96 -27.73
CA ALA A 279 10.76 6.28 -29.05
C ALA A 279 10.31 7.76 -29.14
N TYR A 280 9.65 8.27 -28.09
CA TYR A 280 9.26 9.69 -28.01
C TYR A 280 10.46 10.63 -28.11
N ASN A 281 11.51 10.37 -27.33
CA ASN A 281 12.74 11.17 -27.35
C ASN A 281 13.46 11.15 -28.70
N GLN A 282 13.27 10.10 -29.52
CA GLN A 282 13.79 9.96 -30.86
C GLN A 282 12.84 10.53 -31.94
N SER A 283 11.69 11.08 -31.53
CA SER A 283 10.60 11.50 -32.44
C SER A 283 10.11 10.39 -33.36
N ASP A 284 10.21 9.13 -32.92
CA ASP A 284 9.71 7.97 -33.66
C ASP A 284 8.22 7.76 -33.40
N LEU A 285 7.39 8.34 -34.30
CA LEU A 285 5.93 8.23 -34.22
C LEU A 285 5.43 6.78 -34.31
N TYR A 286 6.08 5.95 -35.13
CA TYR A 286 5.70 4.55 -35.27
C TYR A 286 6.01 3.77 -33.98
N GLY A 287 7.22 3.95 -33.45
CA GLY A 287 7.61 3.35 -32.16
C GLY A 287 6.69 3.77 -31.03
N VAL A 288 6.39 5.06 -30.89
CA VAL A 288 5.44 5.57 -29.85
C VAL A 288 4.08 4.91 -30.00
N SER A 289 3.51 4.87 -31.20
CA SER A 289 2.19 4.27 -31.44
C SER A 289 2.16 2.76 -31.15
N THR A 290 3.24 2.05 -31.50
CA THR A 290 3.39 0.61 -31.22
C THR A 290 3.48 0.34 -29.72
N GLN A 291 4.32 1.09 -29.00
CA GLN A 291 4.46 0.89 -27.57
C GLN A 291 3.20 1.29 -26.80
N ALA A 292 2.50 2.34 -27.24
CA ALA A 292 1.20 2.73 -26.65
C ALA A 292 0.17 1.58 -26.76
N ALA A 293 0.08 0.93 -27.91
CA ALA A 293 -0.81 -0.22 -28.11
C ALA A 293 -0.46 -1.40 -27.17
N ILE A 294 0.84 -1.69 -26.98
CA ILE A 294 1.30 -2.74 -26.05
C ILE A 294 0.96 -2.36 -24.60
N LEU A 295 1.11 -1.09 -24.21
CA LEU A 295 0.75 -0.62 -22.86
C LEU A 295 -0.75 -0.77 -22.59
N VAL A 296 -1.61 -0.48 -23.57
CA VAL A 296 -3.06 -0.70 -23.47
C VAL A 296 -3.39 -2.19 -23.34
N ASP A 297 -2.71 -3.05 -24.09
CA ASP A 297 -2.89 -4.51 -24.01
C ASP A 297 -2.52 -5.05 -22.62
N ILE A 298 -1.41 -4.57 -22.01
CA ILE A 298 -1.03 -4.93 -20.63
C ILE A 298 -2.10 -4.47 -19.62
N LEU A 299 -2.66 -3.26 -19.77
CA LEU A 299 -3.75 -2.80 -18.90
C LEU A 299 -4.99 -3.69 -18.99
N THR A 300 -5.32 -4.16 -20.22
CA THR A 300 -6.42 -5.10 -20.45
C THR A 300 -6.16 -6.44 -19.75
N ASP A 301 -4.94 -6.95 -19.81
CA ASP A 301 -4.57 -8.20 -19.16
C ASP A 301 -4.55 -8.10 -17.61
N ILE A 302 -4.14 -6.95 -17.08
CA ILE A 302 -4.25 -6.67 -15.64
C ILE A 302 -5.71 -6.61 -15.21
N GLU A 303 -6.57 -5.92 -15.97
CA GLU A 303 -8.02 -5.91 -15.73
C GLU A 303 -8.59 -7.33 -15.69
N LEU A 304 -8.22 -8.16 -16.69
CA LEU A 304 -8.69 -9.54 -16.82
C LEU A 304 -8.30 -10.41 -15.61
N VAL A 305 -7.03 -10.35 -15.17
CA VAL A 305 -6.58 -11.18 -14.06
C VAL A 305 -7.18 -10.72 -12.73
N LEU A 306 -7.31 -9.42 -12.51
CA LEU A 306 -7.94 -8.86 -11.30
C LEU A 306 -9.43 -9.20 -11.22
N ALA A 307 -10.15 -9.23 -12.36
CA ALA A 307 -11.56 -9.60 -12.43
C ALA A 307 -11.82 -11.05 -11.96
N SER A 308 -10.80 -11.89 -11.92
CA SER A 308 -10.92 -13.30 -11.56
C SER A 308 -10.89 -13.59 -10.05
N ASP A 309 -10.64 -12.58 -9.20
CA ASP A 309 -10.70 -12.71 -7.74
C ASP A 309 -11.54 -11.60 -7.10
N ARG A 310 -12.43 -11.99 -6.17
CA ARG A 310 -13.41 -11.09 -5.53
C ARG A 310 -12.79 -9.93 -4.76
N ARG A 311 -11.56 -10.08 -4.26
CA ARG A 311 -10.84 -9.10 -3.44
C ARG A 311 -10.32 -7.91 -4.25
N PHE A 312 -10.32 -8.05 -5.58
CA PHE A 312 -9.90 -7.00 -6.51
C PHE A 312 -11.05 -6.39 -7.31
N LEU A 313 -12.30 -6.47 -6.85
CA LEU A 313 -13.47 -5.96 -7.58
C LEU A 313 -13.93 -4.60 -7.03
N LEU A 314 -13.84 -3.55 -7.86
CA LEU A 314 -14.39 -2.22 -7.55
C LEU A 314 -15.89 -2.28 -7.20
N GLY A 315 -16.62 -3.23 -7.81
CA GLY A 315 -18.07 -3.39 -7.59
C GLY A 315 -18.42 -3.63 -6.12
N ASN A 316 -17.61 -4.39 -5.39
CA ASN A 316 -17.84 -4.67 -3.96
C ASN A 316 -17.72 -3.38 -3.13
N TRP A 317 -16.67 -2.58 -3.36
CA TRP A 317 -16.48 -1.29 -2.68
C TRP A 317 -17.64 -0.34 -2.89
N ILE A 318 -18.11 -0.22 -4.14
CA ILE A 318 -19.26 0.64 -4.46
C ILE A 318 -20.53 0.08 -3.85
N GLN A 319 -20.77 -1.23 -3.94
CA GLN A 319 -21.97 -1.86 -3.38
C GLN A 319 -22.05 -1.66 -1.86
N ASP A 320 -20.93 -1.81 -1.14
CA ASP A 320 -20.86 -1.60 0.29
C ASP A 320 -21.20 -0.15 0.66
N ALA A 321 -20.69 0.82 -0.09
CA ALA A 321 -21.04 2.23 0.11
C ALA A 321 -22.55 2.47 -0.14
N LEU A 322 -23.13 1.86 -1.17
CA LEU A 322 -24.54 2.02 -1.52
C LEU A 322 -25.52 1.42 -0.49
N GLN A 323 -25.07 0.50 0.37
CA GLN A 323 -25.90 -0.03 1.47
C GLN A 323 -26.34 1.05 2.48
N PHE A 324 -25.63 2.18 2.54
CA PHE A 324 -25.99 3.31 3.41
C PHE A 324 -27.01 4.26 2.77
N ALA A 325 -27.34 4.10 1.49
CA ALA A 325 -28.26 4.96 0.79
C ALA A 325 -29.72 4.67 1.19
N GLN A 326 -30.47 5.71 1.58
CA GLN A 326 -31.88 5.62 1.98
C GLN A 326 -32.84 6.08 0.87
N ASN A 327 -32.36 6.79 -0.14
CA ASN A 327 -33.13 7.34 -1.26
C ASN A 327 -32.22 7.53 -2.50
N GLU A 328 -32.79 7.93 -3.64
CA GLU A 328 -32.05 8.11 -4.90
C GLU A 328 -30.95 9.17 -4.81
N GLU A 329 -31.19 10.26 -4.12
CA GLU A 329 -30.17 11.33 -3.92
C GLU A 329 -28.96 10.78 -3.16
N ASN A 330 -29.19 9.99 -2.11
CA ASN A 330 -28.13 9.33 -1.36
C ASN A 330 -27.38 8.29 -2.21
N ILE A 331 -28.04 7.57 -3.12
CA ILE A 331 -27.38 6.65 -4.05
C ILE A 331 -26.32 7.39 -4.88
N HIS A 332 -26.69 8.54 -5.47
CA HIS A 332 -25.74 9.35 -6.22
C HIS A 332 -24.58 9.84 -5.36
N PHE A 333 -24.87 10.33 -4.16
CA PHE A 333 -23.85 10.82 -3.23
C PHE A 333 -22.86 9.72 -2.83
N TYR A 334 -23.34 8.55 -2.40
CA TYR A 334 -22.48 7.45 -1.96
C TYR A 334 -21.68 6.86 -3.12
N ASN A 335 -22.26 6.72 -4.32
CA ASN A 335 -21.55 6.27 -5.52
C ASN A 335 -20.42 7.25 -5.89
N PHE A 336 -20.74 8.54 -5.94
CA PHE A 336 -19.75 9.60 -6.18
C PHE A 336 -18.61 9.54 -5.15
N ASN A 337 -18.95 9.53 -3.86
CA ASN A 337 -17.97 9.56 -2.78
C ASN A 337 -17.08 8.31 -2.76
N ALA A 338 -17.66 7.13 -2.98
CA ALA A 338 -16.90 5.88 -3.04
C ALA A 338 -15.86 5.88 -4.18
N LYS A 339 -16.24 6.38 -5.36
CA LYS A 339 -15.32 6.50 -6.50
C LYS A 339 -14.26 7.58 -6.28
N LEU A 340 -14.65 8.69 -5.68
CA LEU A 340 -13.75 9.81 -5.39
C LEU A 340 -12.62 9.38 -4.45
N GLN A 341 -12.93 8.60 -3.41
CA GLN A 341 -11.96 8.12 -2.43
C GLN A 341 -10.87 7.23 -3.03
N VAL A 342 -11.20 6.38 -3.99
CA VAL A 342 -10.24 5.46 -4.64
C VAL A 342 -9.63 6.03 -5.93
N SER A 343 -9.88 7.31 -6.22
CA SER A 343 -9.35 8.02 -7.38
C SER A 343 -8.62 9.29 -6.94
N ILE A 344 -9.11 10.47 -7.29
CA ILE A 344 -8.40 11.72 -7.02
C ILE A 344 -8.46 12.19 -5.56
N TRP A 345 -9.17 11.53 -4.68
CA TRP A 345 -9.35 11.86 -3.25
C TRP A 345 -10.03 13.20 -2.97
N GLY A 346 -10.32 13.99 -3.98
CA GLY A 346 -10.99 15.28 -3.89
C GLY A 346 -11.61 15.67 -5.23
N ASN A 347 -12.24 16.81 -5.32
CA ASN A 347 -13.00 17.24 -6.49
C ASN A 347 -12.25 18.22 -7.42
N ASN A 348 -10.95 18.41 -7.23
CA ASN A 348 -10.13 19.35 -7.99
C ASN A 348 -8.81 18.72 -8.43
N TYR A 349 -8.38 18.97 -9.68
CA TYR A 349 -7.15 18.44 -10.26
C TYR A 349 -5.85 19.10 -9.74
N THR A 350 -5.95 20.05 -8.83
CA THR A 350 -4.80 20.71 -8.18
C THR A 350 -4.52 20.19 -6.77
N LEU A 351 -5.26 19.18 -6.30
CA LEU A 351 -5.10 18.62 -4.96
C LEU A 351 -3.78 17.86 -4.81
N GLN A 352 -3.17 17.94 -3.62
CA GLN A 352 -1.90 17.25 -3.31
C GLN A 352 -2.07 15.75 -3.07
N LEU A 353 -3.24 15.31 -2.56
CA LEU A 353 -3.52 13.91 -2.23
C LEU A 353 -4.04 13.07 -3.39
N TYR A 354 -3.69 13.45 -4.61
CA TYR A 354 -4.09 12.74 -5.83
C TYR A 354 -3.73 11.26 -5.77
N ASP A 355 -4.74 10.39 -6.01
CA ASP A 355 -4.58 8.94 -5.98
C ASP A 355 -4.04 8.39 -4.64
N TYR A 356 -4.34 9.04 -3.51
CA TYR A 356 -3.86 8.60 -2.20
C TYR A 356 -4.23 7.15 -1.92
N ALA A 357 -5.50 6.80 -2.08
CA ALA A 357 -6.02 5.44 -1.88
C ALA A 357 -6.07 4.63 -3.19
N ASN A 358 -5.02 4.75 -4.02
CA ASN A 358 -4.94 4.01 -5.29
C ASN A 358 -5.02 2.50 -5.09
N LYS A 359 -5.68 1.80 -6.03
CA LYS A 359 -5.92 0.36 -5.97
C LYS A 359 -5.71 -0.31 -7.32
N PHE A 360 -5.08 -1.48 -7.29
CA PHE A 360 -5.21 -2.44 -8.38
C PHE A 360 -6.55 -3.18 -8.23
N TRP A 361 -7.62 -2.61 -8.76
CA TRP A 361 -8.94 -3.25 -8.80
C TRP A 361 -9.49 -3.31 -10.22
N SER A 362 -10.06 -4.47 -10.58
CA SER A 362 -10.87 -4.61 -11.80
C SER A 362 -12.03 -3.61 -11.77
N GLY A 363 -12.30 -3.01 -12.89
CA GLY A 363 -13.21 -1.87 -13.03
C GLY A 363 -12.51 -0.53 -12.83
N LEU A 364 -11.53 -0.42 -11.94
CA LEU A 364 -10.74 0.78 -11.77
C LEU A 364 -9.62 0.87 -12.82
N ILE A 365 -8.96 -0.26 -13.11
CA ILE A 365 -7.95 -0.32 -14.17
C ILE A 365 -8.55 0.09 -15.51
N GLU A 366 -9.66 -0.52 -15.94
CA GLU A 366 -10.28 -0.24 -17.23
C GLU A 366 -10.89 1.17 -17.32
N ASN A 367 -11.64 1.59 -16.27
CA ASN A 367 -12.51 2.75 -16.38
C ASN A 367 -11.92 4.04 -15.82
N TYR A 368 -10.77 3.96 -15.14
CA TYR A 368 -10.08 5.11 -14.59
C TYR A 368 -8.63 5.20 -15.10
N TYR A 369 -7.77 4.23 -14.77
CA TYR A 369 -6.36 4.32 -15.12
C TYR A 369 -6.11 4.19 -16.63
N ALA A 370 -6.74 3.24 -17.32
CA ALA A 370 -6.59 3.07 -18.77
C ALA A 370 -7.10 4.30 -19.53
N GLN A 371 -8.17 4.96 -19.05
CA GLN A 371 -8.67 6.18 -19.68
C GLN A 371 -7.67 7.33 -19.56
N ARG A 372 -6.99 7.47 -18.41
CA ARG A 372 -5.92 8.44 -18.23
C ARG A 372 -4.74 8.17 -19.17
N TRP A 373 -4.33 6.93 -19.31
CA TRP A 373 -3.27 6.54 -20.23
C TRP A 373 -3.65 6.77 -21.69
N ASN A 374 -4.88 6.51 -22.09
CA ASN A 374 -5.37 6.79 -23.44
C ASN A 374 -5.31 8.30 -23.76
N VAL A 375 -5.73 9.17 -22.85
CA VAL A 375 -5.60 10.63 -23.02
C VAL A 375 -4.14 11.04 -23.14
N PHE A 376 -3.25 10.47 -22.32
CA PHE A 376 -1.82 10.75 -22.39
C PHE A 376 -1.21 10.34 -23.73
N PHE A 377 -1.51 9.13 -24.23
CA PHE A 377 -1.02 8.65 -25.52
C PHE A 377 -1.51 9.52 -26.66
N ASP A 378 -2.77 9.95 -26.66
CA ASP A 378 -3.30 10.89 -27.65
C ASP A 378 -2.52 12.21 -27.65
N VAL A 379 -2.25 12.78 -26.47
CA VAL A 379 -1.47 14.04 -26.37
C VAL A 379 -0.05 13.85 -26.86
N VAL A 380 0.62 12.75 -26.52
CA VAL A 380 2.00 12.47 -26.94
C VAL A 380 2.08 12.27 -28.46
N ILE A 381 1.18 11.50 -29.05
CA ILE A 381 1.13 11.26 -30.49
C ILE A 381 0.85 12.55 -31.25
N LYS A 382 -0.10 13.37 -30.79
CA LYS A 382 -0.40 14.66 -31.40
C LYS A 382 0.78 15.62 -31.33
N SER A 383 1.49 15.68 -30.20
CA SER A 383 2.68 16.53 -30.06
C SER A 383 3.76 16.19 -31.07
N LEU A 384 3.97 14.90 -31.38
CA LEU A 384 4.91 14.45 -32.40
C LEU A 384 4.44 14.82 -33.83
N ILE A 385 3.15 14.66 -34.14
CA ILE A 385 2.59 15.01 -35.45
C ILE A 385 2.66 16.50 -35.71
N GLU A 386 2.34 17.32 -34.71
CA GLU A 386 2.28 18.78 -34.82
C GLU A 386 3.65 19.45 -34.59
N GLY A 387 4.64 18.73 -34.09
CA GLY A 387 5.97 19.24 -33.80
C GLY A 387 6.02 20.25 -32.62
N HIS A 388 5.04 20.19 -31.72
CA HIS A 388 4.95 21.06 -30.56
C HIS A 388 5.22 20.32 -29.25
N PRO A 389 5.95 20.92 -28.28
CA PRO A 389 6.15 20.30 -26.98
C PRO A 389 4.84 20.17 -26.20
N ILE A 390 4.77 19.17 -25.35
CA ILE A 390 3.58 18.94 -24.51
C ILE A 390 3.48 20.03 -23.44
N ASP A 391 2.35 20.73 -23.40
CA ASP A 391 1.99 21.61 -22.30
C ASP A 391 1.43 20.78 -21.14
N SER A 392 2.17 20.74 -20.04
CA SER A 392 1.80 19.95 -18.84
C SER A 392 0.49 20.44 -18.21
N ASN A 393 0.17 21.73 -18.26
CA ASN A 393 -1.09 22.25 -17.72
C ASN A 393 -2.28 21.82 -18.57
N LEU A 394 -2.12 21.86 -19.90
CA LEU A 394 -3.13 21.36 -20.82
C LEU A 394 -3.34 19.85 -20.67
N LEU A 395 -2.25 19.08 -20.57
CA LEU A 395 -2.33 17.63 -20.29
C LEU A 395 -3.09 17.37 -19.01
N ASN A 396 -2.73 18.04 -17.91
CA ASN A 396 -3.40 17.87 -16.63
C ASN A 396 -4.90 18.20 -16.69
N LYS A 397 -5.26 19.26 -17.42
CA LYS A 397 -6.66 19.63 -17.62
C LYS A 397 -7.41 18.59 -18.44
N ARG A 398 -6.80 18.04 -19.50
CA ARG A 398 -7.40 17.00 -20.32
C ARG A 398 -7.59 15.70 -19.54
N LEU A 399 -6.59 15.27 -18.78
CA LEU A 399 -6.69 14.09 -17.91
C LEU A 399 -7.89 14.21 -16.95
N PHE A 400 -8.04 15.38 -16.32
CA PHE A 400 -9.16 15.61 -15.42
C PHE A 400 -10.51 15.59 -16.15
N LEU A 401 -10.66 16.34 -17.25
CA LEU A 401 -11.95 16.51 -17.93
C LEU A 401 -12.37 15.29 -18.74
N GLU A 402 -11.42 14.56 -19.33
CA GLU A 402 -11.71 13.48 -20.28
C GLU A 402 -11.67 12.08 -19.65
N ALA A 403 -10.96 11.89 -18.52
CA ALA A 403 -10.84 10.61 -17.84
C ALA A 403 -11.36 10.62 -16.39
N GLU A 404 -10.86 11.54 -15.56
CA GLU A 404 -11.08 11.50 -14.11
C GLU A 404 -12.51 11.95 -13.73
N LEU A 405 -12.92 13.13 -14.19
CA LEU A 405 -14.26 13.67 -13.93
C LEU A 405 -15.38 12.75 -14.44
N PRO A 406 -15.32 12.19 -15.66
CA PRO A 406 -16.33 11.23 -16.12
C PRO A 406 -16.45 10.00 -15.21
N PHE A 407 -15.35 9.48 -14.69
CA PHE A 407 -15.36 8.30 -13.83
C PHE A 407 -16.18 8.50 -12.56
N PHE A 408 -15.96 9.59 -11.81
CA PHE A 408 -16.64 9.76 -10.53
C PHE A 408 -17.94 10.56 -10.59
N MET A 409 -18.14 11.41 -11.61
CA MET A 409 -19.34 12.25 -11.73
C MET A 409 -20.44 11.67 -12.62
N LEU A 410 -20.07 11.11 -13.76
CA LEU A 410 -21.03 10.78 -14.82
C LEU A 410 -21.36 9.30 -14.90
N ASP A 411 -20.51 8.47 -14.31
CA ASP A 411 -20.64 7.04 -14.47
C ASP A 411 -21.63 6.44 -13.48
N ILE A 412 -22.78 6.02 -13.97
CA ILE A 412 -23.78 5.18 -13.27
C ILE A 412 -23.60 3.69 -13.58
N LYS A 413 -22.47 3.31 -14.17
CA LYS A 413 -22.15 1.94 -14.52
C LYS A 413 -22.20 1.05 -13.27
N LYS A 414 -22.85 -0.10 -13.41
CA LYS A 414 -22.79 -1.17 -12.42
C LYS A 414 -21.53 -1.99 -12.66
N TYR A 415 -20.67 -2.01 -11.67
CA TYR A 415 -19.45 -2.82 -11.70
C TYR A 415 -19.74 -4.24 -11.18
N PRO A 416 -19.08 -5.27 -11.75
CA PRO A 416 -19.25 -6.65 -11.29
C PRO A 416 -18.88 -6.81 -9.82
N THR A 417 -19.70 -7.56 -9.08
CA THR A 417 -19.46 -7.99 -7.70
C THR A 417 -19.10 -9.47 -7.60
N ASN A 418 -19.21 -10.19 -8.72
CA ASN A 418 -18.81 -11.57 -8.84
C ASN A 418 -17.61 -11.70 -9.77
N THR A 419 -16.75 -12.67 -9.48
CA THR A 419 -15.56 -12.97 -10.25
C THR A 419 -15.88 -13.37 -11.70
N GLN A 420 -14.98 -13.04 -12.61
CA GLN A 420 -15.07 -13.35 -14.03
C GLN A 420 -13.91 -14.27 -14.45
N GLY A 421 -14.25 -15.48 -14.90
CA GLY A 421 -13.27 -16.47 -15.34
C GLY A 421 -12.63 -17.26 -14.20
N ASP A 422 -11.70 -18.14 -14.56
CA ASP A 422 -10.90 -18.94 -13.62
C ASP A 422 -9.50 -18.35 -13.51
N SER A 423 -9.11 -17.95 -12.29
CA SER A 423 -7.85 -17.24 -12.03
C SER A 423 -6.62 -18.07 -12.44
N ILE A 424 -6.62 -19.40 -12.18
CA ILE A 424 -5.50 -20.27 -12.57
C ILE A 424 -5.37 -20.36 -14.08
N MET A 425 -6.48 -20.52 -14.81
CA MET A 425 -6.46 -20.57 -16.28
C MET A 425 -5.98 -19.26 -16.88
N ILE A 426 -6.49 -18.12 -16.38
CA ILE A 426 -6.10 -16.79 -16.83
C ILE A 426 -4.62 -16.56 -16.58
N VAL A 427 -4.13 -16.84 -15.37
CA VAL A 427 -2.72 -16.66 -15.04
C VAL A 427 -1.81 -17.51 -15.94
N ARG A 428 -2.17 -18.76 -16.21
CA ARG A 428 -1.40 -19.63 -17.13
C ARG A 428 -1.37 -19.09 -18.55
N GLN A 429 -2.46 -18.50 -19.03
CA GLN A 429 -2.49 -17.84 -20.34
C GLN A 429 -1.54 -16.62 -20.37
N LEU A 430 -1.59 -15.78 -19.33
CA LEU A 430 -0.72 -14.62 -19.20
C LEU A 430 0.75 -15.02 -19.01
N PHE A 431 1.01 -16.09 -18.29
CA PHE A 431 2.35 -16.67 -18.17
C PHE A 431 2.90 -17.04 -19.56
N ASN A 432 2.15 -17.79 -20.34
CA ASN A 432 2.56 -18.15 -21.71
C ASN A 432 2.76 -16.93 -22.62
N LYS A 433 1.95 -15.87 -22.43
CA LYS A 433 2.06 -14.64 -23.23
C LYS A 433 3.32 -13.83 -22.88
N TYR A 434 3.69 -13.75 -21.61
CA TYR A 434 4.68 -12.77 -21.14
C TYR A 434 6.00 -13.36 -20.68
N HIS A 435 6.07 -14.64 -20.31
CA HIS A 435 7.23 -15.25 -19.66
C HIS A 435 8.54 -15.04 -20.43
N SER A 436 8.60 -15.37 -21.71
CA SER A 436 9.81 -15.23 -22.51
C SER A 436 10.31 -13.78 -22.54
N SER A 437 9.42 -12.83 -22.85
CA SER A 437 9.78 -11.41 -22.95
C SER A 437 10.18 -10.76 -21.62
N LEU A 438 9.72 -11.30 -20.50
CA LEU A 438 10.09 -10.87 -19.15
C LEU A 438 11.40 -11.49 -18.74
N ASN A 439 11.66 -12.77 -19.09
CA ASN A 439 12.93 -13.41 -18.85
C ASN A 439 14.07 -12.64 -19.53
N ASP A 440 13.91 -12.28 -20.82
CA ASP A 440 14.88 -11.46 -21.54
C ASP A 440 15.11 -10.09 -20.86
N PHE A 441 14.04 -9.48 -20.38
CA PHE A 441 14.12 -8.19 -19.68
C PHE A 441 14.86 -8.28 -18.35
N PHE A 442 14.51 -9.23 -17.50
CA PHE A 442 15.04 -9.30 -16.13
C PHE A 442 16.45 -9.90 -16.05
N PHE A 443 16.81 -10.82 -16.95
CA PHE A 443 18.07 -11.53 -16.89
C PHE A 443 19.10 -11.13 -17.96
N GLU A 444 18.66 -10.72 -19.16
CA GLU A 444 19.56 -10.45 -20.28
C GLU A 444 19.85 -8.97 -20.48
N SER A 445 19.01 -8.04 -20.00
CA SER A 445 19.25 -6.61 -20.19
C SER A 445 20.39 -6.10 -19.33
N LYS A 446 21.50 -5.76 -19.96
CA LYS A 446 22.70 -5.16 -19.34
C LYS A 446 22.43 -3.84 -18.60
N ASN A 447 21.30 -3.19 -18.81
CA ASN A 447 20.94 -1.88 -18.27
C ASN A 447 20.41 -1.94 -16.84
N TYR A 448 19.84 -3.06 -16.39
CA TYR A 448 19.35 -3.23 -15.02
C TYR A 448 20.47 -3.44 -13.99
N LYS A 449 21.64 -3.93 -14.42
CA LYS A 449 22.79 -4.20 -13.53
C LYS A 449 23.47 -2.93 -12.98
N LYS A 450 23.14 -1.73 -13.46
CA LYS A 450 23.83 -0.49 -13.05
C LYS A 450 23.25 0.21 -11.84
N ASN A 451 22.02 -0.10 -11.42
CA ASN A 451 21.35 0.59 -10.30
C ASN A 451 21.18 -0.26 -9.02
N ILE A 452 21.67 -1.49 -9.00
CA ILE A 452 21.65 -2.33 -7.82
C ILE A 452 23.10 -2.58 -7.39
N SER A 453 23.61 -1.73 -6.51
CA SER A 453 24.77 -2.09 -5.67
C SER A 453 24.29 -3.14 -4.68
N ILE A 454 24.44 -4.40 -5.03
CA ILE A 454 24.22 -5.50 -4.11
C ILE A 454 25.45 -5.56 -3.21
N GLU A 455 25.40 -4.91 -2.07
CA GLU A 455 26.18 -5.36 -0.92
C GLU A 455 25.48 -6.60 -0.36
N ILE A 456 25.85 -7.73 -0.88
CA ILE A 456 25.56 -9.02 -0.24
C ILE A 456 26.47 -9.09 0.97
N LEU A 457 25.98 -8.71 2.13
CA LEU A 457 26.54 -9.12 3.41
C LEU A 457 26.09 -10.56 3.65
N PHE A 458 27.04 -11.49 3.51
CA PHE A 458 26.96 -12.88 3.98
C PHE A 458 26.83 -12.94 5.51
#